data_82410e249f57430cf2217dec82a48584
#
_entry.id   82410e249f57430cf2217dec82a48584
#
_cell.length_a   1.000
_cell.length_b   1.000
_cell.length_c   1.000
_cell.angle_alpha   90.00
_cell.angle_beta   90.00
_cell.angle_gamma   90.00
#
_symmetry.space_group_name_H-M   'P 1'
#
loop_
_entity.id
_entity.type
_entity.pdbx_description
1 polymer ?
#
loop_
_entity_poly.entity_id
_entity_poly.type
_entity_poly.pdbx_seq_one_letter_code
_entity_poly.pdbx_strand_id
1 'polypeptide(L)'
;MFPIKYIENNMILNQQGEWWAYYELIPYNYAFLSPDEKMAVHERFRQIMTVNREGKMHALCIASETSVRDRQERCKRHLKGDLKETAEKVIDIQTEGLITSMGGMENEVTYRFFLGFKLIKGEEEVSVKKIKEDALAVFTEFINSVNHNLMGDFVSVNSAEIERYVKLEDFLRQRVKGKFSLRRLEKKDIGYIVEHIYGQQKT
;
A
#
# COMPACT_ATOMS: atom_id res chain seq x y z
N MET A 1 -2.87 -1.58 17.53
CA MET A 1 -3.37 -0.26 17.13
C MET A 1 -2.32 0.41 16.26
N PHE A 2 -2.64 0.89 15.05
CA PHE A 2 -1.71 1.53 14.13
C PHE A 2 -1.99 3.04 14.10
N PRO A 3 -1.55 3.81 15.11
CA PRO A 3 -1.84 5.23 15.20
C PRO A 3 -1.02 5.99 14.16
N ILE A 4 -1.71 6.65 13.24
CA ILE A 4 -1.11 7.45 12.18
C ILE A 4 -0.91 8.87 12.68
N LYS A 5 0.30 9.38 12.50
CA LYS A 5 0.67 10.76 12.79
C LYS A 5 0.68 11.62 11.53
N TYR A 6 1.19 11.06 10.41
CA TYR A 6 1.29 11.78 9.14
C TYR A 6 1.26 10.83 7.95
N ILE A 7 0.79 11.30 6.80
CA ILE A 7 0.74 10.54 5.54
C ILE A 7 1.37 11.36 4.42
N GLU A 8 2.40 10.78 3.78
CA GLU A 8 3.01 11.33 2.58
C GLU A 8 3.03 10.29 1.46
N ASN A 9 2.30 10.56 0.38
CA ASN A 9 2.13 9.63 -0.74
C ASN A 9 1.67 8.23 -0.29
N ASN A 10 2.53 7.22 -0.44
CA ASN A 10 2.32 5.86 0.05
C ASN A 10 3.03 5.56 1.38
N MET A 11 3.53 6.60 2.05
CA MET A 11 4.24 6.47 3.32
C MET A 11 3.37 6.95 4.48
N ILE A 12 3.52 6.27 5.61
CA ILE A 12 2.85 6.56 6.86
C ILE A 12 3.91 6.76 7.95
N LEU A 13 3.79 7.85 8.68
CA LEU A 13 4.50 8.06 9.95
C LEU A 13 3.56 7.66 11.08
N ASN A 14 3.98 6.71 11.91
CA ASN A 14 3.22 6.30 13.09
C ASN A 14 3.56 7.17 14.32
N GLN A 15 2.83 6.99 15.43
CA GLN A 15 3.07 7.73 16.67
C GLN A 15 4.41 7.40 17.33
N GLN A 16 5.02 6.25 17.00
CA GLN A 16 6.35 5.85 17.46
C GLN A 16 7.49 6.50 16.67
N GLY A 17 7.18 7.38 15.69
CA GLY A 17 8.17 8.00 14.83
C GLY A 17 8.74 7.08 13.74
N GLU A 18 8.06 5.97 13.46
CA GLU A 18 8.48 5.02 12.43
C GLU A 18 7.80 5.33 11.10
N TRP A 19 8.58 5.40 10.03
CA TRP A 19 8.10 5.53 8.67
C TRP A 19 7.90 4.17 8.02
N TRP A 20 6.75 4.01 7.35
CA TRP A 20 6.34 2.80 6.66
C TRP A 20 5.92 3.12 5.24
N ALA A 21 6.42 2.39 4.25
CA ALA A 21 5.98 2.51 2.86
C ALA A 21 5.05 1.34 2.50
N TYR A 22 3.89 1.66 1.91
CA TYR A 22 2.87 0.67 1.57
C TYR A 22 2.69 0.54 0.06
N TYR A 23 2.51 -0.72 -0.36
CA TYR A 23 2.26 -1.10 -1.74
C TYR A 23 1.10 -2.08 -1.80
N GLU A 24 0.32 -2.03 -2.86
CA GLU A 24 -0.65 -3.06 -3.18
C GLU A 24 0.03 -4.14 -4.04
N LEU A 25 -0.12 -5.37 -3.64
CA LEU A 25 0.30 -6.52 -4.41
C LEU A 25 -0.80 -6.82 -5.43
N ILE A 26 -0.50 -6.67 -6.72
CA ILE A 26 -1.42 -7.03 -7.78
C ILE A 26 -1.40 -8.57 -7.90
N PRO A 27 -2.52 -9.23 -7.62
CA PRO A 27 -2.58 -10.69 -7.69
C PRO A 27 -2.43 -11.18 -9.12
N TYR A 28 -1.90 -12.37 -9.26
CA TYR A 28 -1.87 -13.14 -10.51
C TYR A 28 -2.46 -14.53 -10.26
N ASN A 29 -2.84 -15.18 -11.34
CA ASN A 29 -3.56 -16.43 -11.23
C ASN A 29 -2.60 -17.61 -10.94
N TYR A 30 -2.25 -17.75 -9.66
CA TYR A 30 -1.33 -18.79 -9.18
C TYR A 30 -1.80 -20.22 -9.49
N ALA A 31 -3.11 -20.44 -9.55
CA ALA A 31 -3.69 -21.77 -9.76
C ALA A 31 -3.27 -22.41 -11.11
N PHE A 32 -3.11 -21.58 -12.15
CA PHE A 32 -2.77 -22.04 -13.50
C PHE A 32 -1.27 -22.06 -13.81
N LEU A 33 -0.42 -21.78 -12.83
CA LEU A 33 1.02 -21.85 -13.00
C LEU A 33 1.50 -23.31 -12.97
N SER A 34 2.51 -23.62 -13.79
CA SER A 34 3.26 -24.88 -13.73
C SER A 34 4.01 -25.01 -12.39
N PRO A 35 4.47 -26.21 -12.01
CA PRO A 35 5.26 -26.41 -10.79
C PRO A 35 6.51 -25.51 -10.72
N ASP A 36 7.22 -25.35 -11.84
CA ASP A 36 8.44 -24.53 -11.91
C ASP A 36 8.13 -23.03 -11.74
N GLU A 37 7.05 -22.56 -12.37
CA GLU A 37 6.58 -21.18 -12.19
C GLU A 37 6.12 -20.92 -10.75
N LYS A 38 5.46 -21.89 -10.11
CA LYS A 38 5.09 -21.79 -8.68
C LYS A 38 6.33 -21.69 -7.80
N MET A 39 7.35 -22.49 -8.07
CA MET A 39 8.62 -22.42 -7.35
C MET A 39 9.30 -21.06 -7.54
N ALA A 40 9.29 -20.53 -8.77
CA ALA A 40 9.83 -19.18 -9.05
C ALA A 40 9.07 -18.09 -8.28
N VAL A 41 7.76 -18.23 -8.10
CA VAL A 41 6.96 -17.32 -7.27
C VAL A 41 7.38 -17.39 -5.80
N HIS A 42 7.54 -18.59 -5.24
CA HIS A 42 8.01 -18.77 -3.86
C HIS A 42 9.38 -18.11 -3.65
N GLU A 43 10.30 -18.29 -4.61
CA GLU A 43 11.62 -17.68 -4.53
C GLU A 43 11.54 -16.14 -4.58
N ARG A 44 10.70 -15.56 -5.45
CA ARG A 44 10.47 -14.11 -5.49
C ARG A 44 9.90 -13.59 -4.17
N PHE A 45 8.95 -14.34 -3.58
CA PHE A 45 8.38 -13.98 -2.29
C PHE A 45 9.43 -14.01 -1.17
N ARG A 46 10.26 -15.06 -1.14
CA ARG A 46 11.40 -15.15 -0.23
C ARG A 46 12.35 -13.97 -0.38
N GLN A 47 12.64 -13.56 -1.61
CA GLN A 47 13.49 -12.40 -1.89
C GLN A 47 12.87 -11.09 -1.39
N ILE A 48 11.55 -10.91 -1.50
CA ILE A 48 10.87 -9.73 -0.93
C ILE A 48 10.97 -9.71 0.59
N MET A 49 10.75 -10.85 1.24
CA MET A 49 10.88 -10.98 2.69
C MET A 49 12.29 -10.61 3.19
N THR A 50 13.31 -10.83 2.36
CA THR A 50 14.71 -10.55 2.70
C THR A 50 15.22 -9.17 2.26
N VAL A 51 14.43 -8.41 1.49
CA VAL A 51 14.82 -7.07 1.02
C VAL A 51 15.09 -6.11 2.17
N ASN A 52 14.31 -6.22 3.23
CA ASN A 52 14.39 -5.35 4.40
C ASN A 52 14.88 -6.16 5.61
N ARG A 53 16.16 -6.57 5.58
CA ARG A 53 16.74 -7.49 6.59
C ARG A 53 16.60 -7.03 8.04
N GLU A 54 16.65 -5.74 8.27
CA GLU A 54 16.60 -5.12 9.60
C GLU A 54 15.23 -4.53 9.91
N GLY A 55 14.36 -4.45 8.91
CA GLY A 55 13.04 -3.86 9.02
C GLY A 55 11.94 -4.87 9.27
N LYS A 56 10.86 -4.36 9.82
CA LYS A 56 9.61 -5.09 9.93
C LYS A 56 8.85 -4.98 8.62
N MET A 57 8.07 -6.01 8.31
CA MET A 57 7.14 -6.03 7.18
C MET A 57 5.73 -6.31 7.67
N HIS A 58 4.76 -5.62 7.11
CA HIS A 58 3.34 -5.91 7.26
C HIS A 58 2.83 -6.59 6.00
N ALA A 59 2.05 -7.66 6.15
CA ALA A 59 1.26 -8.25 5.10
C ALA A 59 -0.20 -8.16 5.51
N LEU A 60 -0.99 -7.40 4.76
CA LEU A 60 -2.41 -7.17 5.02
C LEU A 60 -3.23 -7.79 3.91
N CYS A 61 -4.25 -8.56 4.29
CA CYS A 61 -5.25 -9.10 3.40
C CYS A 61 -6.60 -8.50 3.81
N ILE A 62 -7.15 -7.62 2.98
CA ILE A 62 -8.37 -6.88 3.27
C ILE A 62 -9.46 -7.32 2.32
N ALA A 63 -10.59 -7.76 2.85
CA ALA A 63 -11.78 -8.03 2.08
C ALA A 63 -12.33 -6.71 1.49
N SER A 64 -12.68 -6.73 0.23
CA SER A 64 -13.24 -5.59 -0.48
C SER A 64 -14.47 -6.06 -1.25
N GLU A 65 -15.59 -5.44 -0.99
CA GLU A 65 -16.78 -5.67 -1.80
C GLU A 65 -16.63 -4.94 -3.13
N THR A 66 -16.88 -5.65 -4.20
CA THR A 66 -16.83 -5.12 -5.56
C THR A 66 -18.13 -5.47 -6.26
N SER A 67 -18.83 -4.46 -6.79
CA SER A 67 -19.99 -4.70 -7.61
C SER A 67 -19.59 -5.42 -8.90
N VAL A 68 -20.26 -6.52 -9.18
CA VAL A 68 -20.10 -7.28 -10.43
C VAL A 68 -20.40 -6.37 -11.63
N ARG A 69 -21.45 -5.55 -11.55
CA ARG A 69 -21.81 -4.60 -12.60
C ARG A 69 -20.72 -3.56 -12.84
N ASP A 70 -20.21 -2.94 -11.80
CA ASP A 70 -19.15 -1.92 -11.93
C ASP A 70 -17.85 -2.50 -12.52
N ARG A 71 -17.55 -3.76 -12.22
CA ARG A 71 -16.42 -4.47 -12.80
C ARG A 71 -16.60 -4.70 -14.29
N GLN A 72 -17.78 -5.14 -14.71
CA GLN A 72 -18.09 -5.39 -16.11
C GLN A 72 -18.20 -4.09 -16.91
N GLU A 73 -18.76 -3.03 -16.35
CA GLU A 73 -18.76 -1.70 -16.99
C GLU A 73 -17.34 -1.18 -17.23
N ARG A 74 -16.39 -1.45 -16.32
CA ARG A 74 -14.97 -1.15 -16.57
C ARG A 74 -14.40 -1.96 -17.73
N CYS A 75 -14.76 -3.24 -17.85
CA CYS A 75 -14.37 -4.06 -19.01
C CYS A 75 -14.90 -3.50 -20.30
N LYS A 76 -16.17 -3.08 -20.36
CA LYS A 76 -16.79 -2.49 -21.57
C LYS A 76 -16.06 -1.23 -22.05
N ARG A 77 -15.55 -0.39 -21.13
CA ARG A 77 -14.81 0.83 -21.49
C ARG A 77 -13.53 0.56 -22.30
N HIS A 78 -12.99 -0.64 -22.21
CA HIS A 78 -11.78 -1.03 -22.95
C HIS A 78 -12.09 -1.66 -24.33
N LEU A 79 -13.35 -1.95 -24.63
CA LEU A 79 -13.75 -2.51 -25.92
C LEU A 79 -13.60 -1.49 -27.05
N LYS A 80 -13.01 -1.93 -28.15
CA LYS A 80 -12.79 -1.14 -29.36
C LYS A 80 -13.08 -1.99 -30.59
N GLY A 81 -13.37 -1.34 -31.73
CA GLY A 81 -13.57 -1.99 -33.02
C GLY A 81 -15.03 -2.30 -33.33
N ASP A 82 -15.26 -2.91 -34.51
CA ASP A 82 -16.59 -3.09 -35.11
C ASP A 82 -17.49 -4.05 -34.35
N LEU A 83 -16.92 -4.96 -33.55
CA LEU A 83 -17.66 -5.92 -32.74
C LEU A 83 -17.98 -5.41 -31.33
N LYS A 84 -17.73 -4.15 -31.02
CA LYS A 84 -17.92 -3.58 -29.68
C LYS A 84 -19.33 -3.79 -29.16
N GLU A 85 -20.35 -3.46 -29.93
CA GLU A 85 -21.78 -3.60 -29.53
C GLU A 85 -22.13 -5.06 -29.23
N THR A 86 -21.64 -5.99 -30.04
CA THR A 86 -21.87 -7.42 -29.81
C THR A 86 -21.19 -7.90 -28.55
N ALA A 87 -19.93 -7.46 -28.30
CA ALA A 87 -19.20 -7.80 -27.10
C ALA A 87 -19.86 -7.22 -25.84
N GLU A 88 -20.38 -5.99 -25.88
CA GLU A 88 -21.14 -5.40 -24.78
C GLU A 88 -22.38 -6.24 -24.44
N LYS A 89 -23.17 -6.66 -25.42
CA LYS A 89 -24.34 -7.55 -25.20
C LYS A 89 -23.93 -8.88 -24.56
N VAL A 90 -22.84 -9.48 -25.01
CA VAL A 90 -22.32 -10.73 -24.40
C VAL A 90 -21.93 -10.51 -22.95
N ILE A 91 -21.23 -9.42 -22.64
CA ILE A 91 -20.87 -9.06 -21.26
C ILE A 91 -22.12 -8.86 -20.41
N ASP A 92 -23.17 -8.19 -20.91
CA ASP A 92 -24.42 -8.01 -20.17
C ASP A 92 -25.08 -9.35 -19.83
N ILE A 93 -25.21 -10.25 -20.81
CA ILE A 93 -25.77 -11.58 -20.61
C ILE A 93 -24.97 -12.36 -19.57
N GLN A 94 -23.62 -12.32 -19.66
CA GLN A 94 -22.74 -12.99 -18.69
C GLN A 94 -22.88 -12.39 -17.30
N THR A 95 -23.02 -11.06 -17.19
CA THR A 95 -23.21 -10.36 -15.92
C THR A 95 -24.50 -10.79 -15.23
N GLU A 96 -25.63 -10.82 -15.96
CA GLU A 96 -26.90 -11.27 -15.40
C GLU A 96 -26.88 -12.75 -15.03
N GLY A 97 -26.24 -13.59 -15.85
CA GLY A 97 -26.02 -15.00 -15.54
C GLY A 97 -25.20 -15.21 -14.27
N LEU A 98 -24.15 -14.40 -14.07
CA LEU A 98 -23.31 -14.45 -12.89
C LEU A 98 -24.08 -14.01 -11.63
N ILE A 99 -24.79 -12.88 -11.69
CA ILE A 99 -25.61 -12.38 -10.56
C ILE A 99 -26.69 -13.43 -10.21
N THR A 100 -27.32 -14.02 -11.20
CA THR A 100 -28.31 -15.08 -10.97
C THR A 100 -27.70 -16.29 -10.28
N SER A 101 -26.52 -16.73 -10.72
CA SER A 101 -25.80 -17.87 -10.12
C SER A 101 -25.33 -17.59 -8.67
N MET A 102 -25.14 -16.32 -8.33
CA MET A 102 -24.82 -15.86 -6.97
C MET A 102 -26.08 -15.63 -6.10
N GLY A 103 -27.24 -16.11 -6.53
CA GLY A 103 -28.51 -15.95 -5.81
C GLY A 103 -29.04 -14.52 -5.79
N GLY A 104 -28.72 -13.71 -6.81
CA GLY A 104 -29.14 -12.31 -6.92
C GLY A 104 -28.22 -11.32 -6.20
N MET A 105 -27.12 -11.76 -5.62
CA MET A 105 -26.13 -10.87 -5.03
C MET A 105 -25.33 -10.14 -6.11
N GLU A 106 -25.34 -8.81 -6.06
CA GLU A 106 -24.60 -7.97 -7.02
C GLU A 106 -23.15 -7.71 -6.60
N ASN A 107 -22.83 -7.96 -5.34
CA ASN A 107 -21.50 -7.72 -4.79
C ASN A 107 -20.73 -9.03 -4.63
N GLU A 108 -19.52 -9.04 -5.13
CA GLU A 108 -18.53 -10.09 -4.94
C GLU A 108 -17.50 -9.64 -3.90
N VAL A 109 -17.19 -10.50 -2.96
CA VAL A 109 -16.09 -10.26 -2.01
C VAL A 109 -14.78 -10.64 -2.69
N THR A 110 -13.95 -9.65 -2.91
CA THR A 110 -12.58 -9.82 -3.40
C THR A 110 -11.58 -9.49 -2.29
N TYR A 111 -10.37 -9.99 -2.43
CA TYR A 111 -9.32 -9.69 -1.45
C TYR A 111 -8.27 -8.80 -2.08
N ARG A 112 -7.91 -7.73 -1.37
CA ARG A 112 -6.79 -6.86 -1.72
C ARG A 112 -5.64 -7.16 -0.77
N PHE A 113 -4.45 -7.26 -1.34
CA PHE A 113 -3.24 -7.58 -0.58
C PHE A 113 -2.32 -6.37 -0.55
N PHE A 114 -1.87 -6.00 0.65
CA PHE A 114 -0.98 -4.88 0.84
C PHE A 114 0.28 -5.31 1.58
N LEU A 115 1.41 -4.79 1.13
CA LEU A 115 2.71 -4.97 1.78
C LEU A 115 3.19 -3.63 2.32
N GLY A 116 3.48 -3.58 3.61
CA GLY A 116 4.08 -2.45 4.29
C GLY A 116 5.51 -2.78 4.69
N PHE A 117 6.44 -1.87 4.41
CA PHE A 117 7.84 -2.00 4.79
C PHE A 117 8.24 -0.85 5.69
N LYS A 118 8.80 -1.18 6.86
CA LYS A 118 9.41 -0.17 7.73
C LYS A 118 10.65 0.39 7.06
N LEU A 119 10.69 1.69 6.87
CA LEU A 119 11.86 2.39 6.33
C LEU A 119 12.86 2.63 7.45
N ILE A 120 14.06 2.06 7.31
CA ILE A 120 15.14 2.16 8.29
C ILE A 120 16.24 3.04 7.73
N LYS A 121 16.72 3.97 8.54
CA LYS A 121 17.93 4.74 8.24
C LYS A 121 19.12 3.79 8.31
N GLY A 122 19.79 3.53 7.18
CA GLY A 122 21.03 2.75 7.18
C GLY A 122 22.12 3.47 7.98
N GLU A 123 23.00 2.70 8.60
CA GLU A 123 24.14 3.23 9.40
C GLU A 123 25.21 3.97 8.56
N GLU A 124 25.07 4.01 7.24
CA GLU A 124 26.16 4.44 6.33
C GLU A 124 26.46 5.94 6.27
N GLU A 125 25.87 6.79 7.09
CA GLU A 125 26.24 8.20 7.10
C GLU A 125 26.42 8.79 8.51
N VAL A 126 27.29 8.21 9.32
CA VAL A 126 27.82 8.90 10.49
C VAL A 126 29.00 9.78 10.06
N SER A 127 28.71 10.90 9.42
CA SER A 127 29.68 11.99 9.21
C SER A 127 29.53 13.02 10.32
N VAL A 128 30.63 13.60 10.77
CA VAL A 128 30.70 14.60 11.84
C VAL A 128 29.82 15.85 11.58
N LYS A 129 29.46 16.12 10.32
CA LYS A 129 28.46 17.13 9.96
C LYS A 129 27.05 16.79 10.48
N LYS A 130 26.70 15.50 10.55
CA LYS A 130 25.42 14.99 10.98
C LYS A 130 25.14 15.19 12.47
N ILE A 131 26.18 15.13 13.31
CA ILE A 131 26.02 15.33 14.77
C ILE A 131 25.50 16.75 15.09
N LYS A 132 25.86 17.75 14.28
CA LYS A 132 25.34 19.12 14.45
C LYS A 132 23.91 19.26 13.92
N GLU A 133 23.57 18.59 12.81
CA GLU A 133 22.21 18.60 12.24
C GLU A 133 21.24 17.77 13.09
N ASP A 134 21.69 16.63 13.64
CA ASP A 134 20.91 15.80 14.56
C ASP A 134 20.69 16.50 15.91
N ALA A 135 21.67 17.25 16.42
CA ALA A 135 21.49 18.07 17.64
C ALA A 135 20.49 19.21 17.42
N LEU A 136 20.51 19.84 16.24
CA LEU A 136 19.50 20.86 15.86
C LEU A 136 18.11 20.24 15.66
N ALA A 137 18.03 19.03 15.08
CA ALA A 137 16.79 18.29 14.92
C ALA A 137 16.19 17.87 16.26
N VAL A 138 17.01 17.36 17.20
CA VAL A 138 16.59 17.03 18.57
C VAL A 138 16.13 18.28 19.33
N PHE A 139 16.81 19.41 19.15
CA PHE A 139 16.39 20.68 19.76
C PHE A 139 15.08 21.20 19.15
N THR A 140 14.88 21.04 17.84
CA THR A 140 13.64 21.38 17.15
C THR A 140 12.50 20.44 17.57
N GLU A 141 12.76 19.14 17.74
CA GLU A 141 11.81 18.18 18.30
C GLU A 141 11.44 18.51 19.75
N PHE A 142 12.39 18.94 20.56
CA PHE A 142 12.13 19.39 21.94
C PHE A 142 11.24 20.63 21.97
N ILE A 143 11.52 21.65 21.14
CA ILE A 143 10.67 22.85 21.02
C ILE A 143 9.28 22.49 20.49
N ASN A 144 9.18 21.59 19.49
CA ASN A 144 7.91 21.13 18.95
C ASN A 144 7.12 20.31 19.98
N SER A 145 7.80 19.49 20.80
CA SER A 145 7.20 18.77 21.92
C SER A 145 6.64 19.72 23.00
N VAL A 146 7.33 20.79 23.30
CA VAL A 146 6.87 21.83 24.24
C VAL A 146 5.68 22.60 23.65
N ASN A 147 5.74 22.97 22.36
CA ASN A 147 4.63 23.62 21.66
C ASN A 147 3.41 22.70 21.48
N HIS A 148 3.61 21.39 21.31
CA HIS A 148 2.55 20.39 21.21
C HIS A 148 1.71 20.33 22.49
N ASN A 149 2.33 20.46 23.65
CA ASN A 149 1.62 20.49 24.93
C ASN A 149 0.86 21.80 25.19
N LEU A 150 1.14 22.86 24.41
CA LEU A 150 0.53 24.18 24.60
C LEU A 150 -0.51 24.54 23.52
N MET A 151 -0.48 23.97 22.32
CA MET A 151 -1.28 24.42 21.17
C MET A 151 -1.96 23.32 20.34
N GLY A 152 -2.25 22.13 20.85
CA GLY A 152 -3.06 21.12 20.12
C GLY A 152 -2.46 20.72 18.75
N ASP A 153 -2.53 19.51 18.48
CA ASP A 153 -2.28 18.61 17.30
C ASP A 153 -1.80 19.16 15.93
N PHE A 154 -0.94 20.15 15.84
CA PHE A 154 -0.24 20.45 14.59
C PHE A 154 1.13 19.78 14.56
N VAL A 155 1.19 18.59 13.92
CA VAL A 155 2.46 17.91 13.68
C VAL A 155 3.17 18.56 12.50
N SER A 156 4.12 19.43 12.77
CA SER A 156 5.05 19.91 11.75
C SER A 156 6.12 18.82 11.50
N VAL A 157 5.91 17.98 10.49
CA VAL A 157 6.97 17.08 10.02
C VAL A 157 7.97 17.92 9.23
N ASN A 158 9.26 17.79 9.53
CA ASN A 158 10.31 18.53 8.84
C ASN A 158 10.38 18.10 7.36
N SER A 159 10.29 19.05 6.42
CA SER A 159 10.35 18.78 4.98
C SER A 159 11.63 18.05 4.57
N ALA A 160 12.77 18.33 5.20
CA ALA A 160 14.03 17.62 4.95
C ALA A 160 13.97 16.15 5.38
N GLU A 161 13.22 15.85 6.43
CA GLU A 161 12.97 14.47 6.85
C GLU A 161 12.10 13.73 5.84
N ILE A 162 11.02 14.35 5.38
CA ILE A 162 10.14 13.78 4.34
C ILE A 162 10.93 13.45 3.08
N GLU A 163 11.73 14.38 2.56
CA GLU A 163 12.55 14.16 1.37
C GLU A 163 13.51 12.98 1.52
N ARG A 164 14.09 12.82 2.70
CA ARG A 164 14.98 11.71 3.01
C ARG A 164 14.25 10.37 2.95
N TYR A 165 13.06 10.28 3.55
CA TYR A 165 12.27 9.05 3.51
C TYR A 165 11.70 8.77 2.13
N VAL A 166 11.38 9.79 1.33
CA VAL A 166 11.03 9.63 -0.09
C VAL A 166 12.17 8.96 -0.87
N LYS A 167 13.42 9.37 -0.64
CA LYS A 167 14.59 8.73 -1.28
C LYS A 167 14.76 7.27 -0.82
N LEU A 168 14.56 6.99 0.47
CA LEU A 168 14.60 5.62 1.00
C LEU A 168 13.50 4.75 0.39
N GLU A 169 12.29 5.29 0.23
CA GLU A 169 11.16 4.60 -0.42
C GLU A 169 11.46 4.32 -1.89
N ASP A 170 12.00 5.28 -2.63
CA ASP A 170 12.40 5.08 -4.03
C ASP A 170 13.47 4.00 -4.17
N PHE A 171 14.45 3.95 -3.27
CA PHE A 171 15.46 2.91 -3.23
C PHE A 171 14.85 1.53 -2.95
N LEU A 172 13.97 1.43 -1.95
CA LEU A 172 13.22 0.21 -1.65
C LEU A 172 12.40 -0.24 -2.86
N ARG A 173 11.69 0.68 -3.49
CA ARG A 173 10.88 0.41 -4.69
C ARG A 173 11.72 -0.16 -5.83
N GLN A 174 12.91 0.38 -6.07
CA GLN A 174 13.81 -0.17 -7.08
C GLN A 174 14.25 -1.60 -6.76
N ARG A 175 14.48 -1.91 -5.49
CA ARG A 175 14.87 -3.26 -5.03
C ARG A 175 13.76 -4.30 -5.19
N VAL A 176 12.50 -3.90 -5.01
CA VAL A 176 11.34 -4.80 -5.16
C VAL A 176 10.79 -4.84 -6.58
N LYS A 177 11.15 -3.88 -7.42
CA LYS A 177 10.74 -3.80 -8.82
C LYS A 177 11.15 -5.07 -9.57
N GLY A 178 10.21 -5.64 -10.33
CA GLY A 178 10.43 -6.86 -11.12
C GLY A 178 10.31 -8.18 -10.35
N LYS A 179 10.20 -8.14 -9.01
CA LYS A 179 9.95 -9.35 -8.21
C LYS A 179 8.47 -9.70 -8.19
N PHE A 180 7.62 -8.69 -7.98
CA PHE A 180 6.16 -8.76 -8.07
C PHE A 180 5.60 -7.50 -8.70
N SER A 181 4.38 -7.59 -9.22
CA SER A 181 3.61 -6.41 -9.62
C SER A 181 3.12 -5.68 -8.37
N LEU A 182 3.90 -4.71 -7.91
CA LEU A 182 3.58 -3.85 -6.79
C LEU A 182 3.13 -2.48 -7.30
N ARG A 183 1.94 -2.06 -6.88
CA ARG A 183 1.42 -0.72 -7.12
C ARG A 183 1.69 0.15 -5.89
N ARG A 184 2.31 1.31 -6.09
CA ARG A 184 2.44 2.34 -5.04
C ARG A 184 1.03 2.80 -4.65
N LEU A 185 0.76 2.90 -3.36
CA LEU A 185 -0.54 3.39 -2.87
C LEU A 185 -0.66 4.90 -3.06
N GLU A 186 -1.90 5.35 -3.25
CA GLU A 186 -2.28 6.76 -3.14
C GLU A 186 -2.84 7.04 -1.74
N LYS A 187 -2.98 8.32 -1.37
CA LYS A 187 -3.57 8.71 -0.06
C LYS A 187 -4.95 8.10 0.18
N LYS A 188 -5.78 7.96 -0.87
CA LYS A 188 -7.09 7.31 -0.78
C LYS A 188 -7.02 5.82 -0.43
N ASP A 189 -6.02 5.11 -0.95
CA ASP A 189 -5.82 3.68 -0.64
C ASP A 189 -5.38 3.51 0.82
N ILE A 190 -4.56 4.42 1.33
CA ILE A 190 -4.18 4.44 2.75
C ILE A 190 -5.40 4.72 3.62
N GLY A 191 -6.24 5.69 3.24
CA GLY A 191 -7.52 5.96 3.90
C GLY A 191 -8.38 4.70 3.99
N TYR A 192 -8.50 3.95 2.89
CA TYR A 192 -9.23 2.68 2.84
C TYR A 192 -8.66 1.64 3.83
N ILE A 193 -7.34 1.47 3.87
CA ILE A 193 -6.69 0.53 4.81
C ILE A 193 -7.00 0.94 6.26
N VAL A 194 -6.88 2.22 6.56
CA VAL A 194 -7.12 2.76 7.91
C VAL A 194 -8.57 2.57 8.33
N GLU A 195 -9.50 2.94 7.48
CA GLU A 195 -10.94 2.79 7.71
C GLU A 195 -11.30 1.32 7.96
N HIS A 196 -10.75 0.41 7.17
CA HIS A 196 -11.02 -1.02 7.32
C HIS A 196 -10.46 -1.59 8.63
N ILE A 197 -9.24 -1.20 9.02
CA ILE A 197 -8.62 -1.67 10.27
C ILE A 197 -9.30 -1.07 11.50
N TYR A 198 -9.69 0.20 11.45
CA TYR A 198 -10.26 0.90 12.61
C TYR A 198 -11.79 0.99 12.60
N GLY A 199 -12.42 0.98 11.41
CA GLY A 199 -13.87 1.02 11.28
C GLY A 199 -14.57 -0.20 11.84
N GLN A 200 -13.94 -1.37 11.73
CA GLN A 200 -14.45 -2.63 12.28
C GLN A 200 -14.41 -2.72 13.82
N GLN A 201 -13.74 -1.79 14.49
CA GLN A 201 -13.71 -1.75 15.97
C GLN A 201 -14.90 -1.02 16.59
N LYS A 202 -15.83 -0.51 15.78
CA LYS A 202 -17.02 0.25 16.26
C LYS A 202 -18.33 -0.53 16.23
N THR A 203 -18.27 -1.83 15.93
CA THR A 203 -19.44 -2.74 16.06
C THR A 203 -19.18 -3.72 17.24
#